data_39895b7838b6ba2840b40b24c5f15810
#
_entry.id   39895b7838b6ba2840b40b24c5f15810
#
_cell.length_a   1.000
_cell.length_b   1.000
_cell.length_c   1.000
_cell.angle_alpha   90.00
_cell.angle_beta   90.00
_cell.angle_gamma   90.00
#
_symmetry.space_group_name_H-M   'P 1'
#
loop_
_entity.id
_entity.type
_entity.pdbx_description
1 polymer ?
#
loop_
_entity_poly.entity_id
_entity_poly.type
_entity_poly.pdbx_seq_one_letter_code
_entity_poly.pdbx_strand_id
1 'polypeptide(L)'
;MELQGNILELLDPETRSFKSPNTGENVEYTSRVLLLDCSTYNRFGDPIENIVPITFTGRYAEGLEAFPKGSEVKVTVTPKGWCVERNGEKRYGVTMRGFNVSLITHSTAQQNNAPRY
;
A
#
# COMPACT_ATOMS: atom_id res chain seq x y z
N MET A 1 4.37 7.46 -7.22
CA MET A 1 3.29 8.33 -6.68
C MET A 1 3.18 8.16 -5.18
N GLU A 2 2.50 9.07 -4.54
CA GLU A 2 2.29 8.98 -3.11
C GLU A 2 0.81 8.89 -2.79
N LEU A 3 0.47 8.01 -1.85
CA LEU A 3 -0.87 7.91 -1.30
C LEU A 3 -0.84 8.33 0.16
N GLN A 4 -1.87 8.98 0.60
CA GLN A 4 -2.00 9.43 1.97
C GLN A 4 -3.31 8.93 2.55
N GLY A 5 -3.26 8.38 3.75
CA GLY A 5 -4.44 7.85 4.41
C GLY A 5 -4.11 7.26 5.77
N ASN A 6 -5.08 6.57 6.34
CA ASN A 6 -4.93 5.93 7.63
C ASN A 6 -4.77 4.43 7.45
N ILE A 7 -3.91 3.84 8.28
CA ILE A 7 -3.74 2.39 8.26
C ILE A 7 -5.00 1.73 8.79
N LEU A 8 -5.68 1.00 7.92
CA LEU A 8 -6.85 0.24 8.31
C LEU A 8 -6.44 -1.08 8.93
N GLU A 9 -5.55 -1.81 8.27
CA GLU A 9 -5.06 -3.09 8.74
C GLU A 9 -3.78 -3.47 8.01
N LEU A 10 -2.87 -4.14 8.72
CA LEU A 10 -1.70 -4.76 8.15
C LEU A 10 -1.95 -6.27 8.17
N LEU A 11 -2.05 -6.87 7.00
CA LEU A 11 -2.32 -8.30 6.89
C LEU A 11 -1.08 -9.12 7.23
N ASP A 12 -1.27 -10.39 7.54
CA ASP A 12 -0.17 -11.28 7.91
C ASP A 12 0.81 -11.44 6.74
N PRO A 13 2.11 -11.56 7.04
CA PRO A 13 3.10 -11.77 6.00
C PRO A 13 2.92 -13.14 5.34
N GLU A 14 3.19 -13.19 4.04
CA GLU A 14 3.18 -14.40 3.26
C GLU A 14 4.57 -14.62 2.67
N THR A 15 4.99 -15.88 2.62
CA THR A 15 6.21 -16.24 1.93
C THR A 15 5.87 -16.65 0.51
N ARG A 16 6.53 -16.02 -0.45
CA ARG A 16 6.37 -16.34 -1.86
C ARG A 16 7.71 -16.70 -2.46
N SER A 17 7.68 -17.39 -3.57
CA SER A 17 8.90 -17.78 -4.26
C SER A 17 8.79 -17.56 -5.75
N PHE A 18 9.93 -17.33 -6.37
CA PHE A 18 10.03 -17.30 -7.82
C PHE A 18 11.33 -17.96 -8.25
N LYS A 19 11.36 -18.42 -9.49
CA LYS A 19 12.54 -19.04 -10.05
C LYS A 19 13.39 -17.97 -10.73
N SER A 20 14.64 -17.84 -10.29
CA SER A 20 15.56 -16.87 -10.87
C SER A 20 15.88 -17.26 -12.32
N PRO A 21 15.68 -16.35 -13.29
CA PRO A 21 16.01 -16.65 -14.68
C PRO A 21 17.51 -16.81 -14.93
N ASN A 22 18.34 -16.25 -14.05
CA ASN A 22 19.80 -16.29 -14.22
C ASN A 22 20.43 -17.56 -13.67
N THR A 23 19.91 -18.08 -12.54
CA THR A 23 20.52 -19.23 -11.85
C THR A 23 19.64 -20.46 -11.86
N GLY A 24 18.35 -20.32 -12.17
CA GLY A 24 17.40 -21.40 -12.07
C GLY A 24 17.02 -21.78 -10.65
N GLU A 25 17.54 -21.08 -9.67
CA GLU A 25 17.23 -21.34 -8.27
C GLU A 25 15.93 -20.68 -7.84
N ASN A 26 15.24 -21.31 -6.87
CA ASN A 26 14.08 -20.71 -6.23
C ASN A 26 14.53 -19.67 -5.24
N VAL A 27 13.98 -18.46 -5.39
CA VAL A 27 14.24 -17.36 -4.47
C VAL A 27 12.96 -17.09 -3.68
N GLU A 28 13.09 -17.13 -2.36
CA GLU A 28 11.97 -16.83 -1.47
C GLU A 28 12.01 -15.38 -1.03
N TYR A 29 10.84 -14.78 -0.91
CA TYR A 29 10.71 -13.42 -0.41
C TYR A 29 9.42 -13.29 0.39
N THR A 30 9.41 -12.32 1.31
CA THR A 30 8.22 -12.00 2.10
C THR A 30 7.37 -10.99 1.35
N SER A 31 6.06 -11.26 1.32
CA SER A 31 5.07 -10.33 0.78
C SER A 31 4.08 -9.98 1.87
N ARG A 32 3.74 -8.70 1.99
CA ARG A 32 2.81 -8.24 3.01
C ARG A 32 1.91 -7.16 2.43
N VAL A 33 0.64 -7.19 2.78
CA VAL A 33 -0.34 -6.24 2.27
C VAL A 33 -0.76 -5.29 3.38
N LEU A 34 -0.69 -4.00 3.09
CA LEU A 34 -1.19 -2.94 3.96
C LEU A 34 -2.49 -2.40 3.35
N LEU A 35 -3.55 -2.40 4.12
CA LEU A 35 -4.80 -1.78 3.70
C LEU A 35 -4.80 -0.34 4.17
N LEU A 36 -4.76 0.57 3.20
CA LEU A 36 -4.73 2.01 3.47
C LEU A 36 -6.10 2.60 3.20
N ASP A 37 -6.66 3.26 4.19
CA ASP A 37 -7.94 3.94 4.07
C ASP A 37 -7.71 5.35 3.54
N CYS A 38 -7.97 5.53 2.26
CA CYS A 38 -7.88 6.79 1.56
C CYS A 38 -9.27 7.43 1.33
N SER A 39 -10.25 6.99 2.10
CA SER A 39 -11.62 7.46 1.95
C SER A 39 -11.73 8.97 2.16
N THR A 40 -12.61 9.58 1.41
CA THR A 40 -12.84 11.02 1.42
C THR A 40 -14.32 11.30 1.45
N TYR A 41 -14.67 12.58 1.34
CA TYR A 41 -16.05 13.00 1.19
C TYR A 41 -16.19 13.79 -0.11
N ASN A 42 -17.32 13.61 -0.80
CA ASN A 42 -17.59 14.41 -1.96
C ASN A 42 -18.02 15.83 -1.53
N ARG A 43 -18.25 16.70 -2.50
CA ARG A 43 -18.61 18.10 -2.20
C ARG A 43 -19.97 18.23 -1.52
N PHE A 44 -20.78 17.18 -1.51
CA PHE A 44 -22.07 17.15 -0.83
C PHE A 44 -21.99 16.57 0.58
N GLY A 45 -20.79 16.21 1.03
CA GLY A 45 -20.58 15.62 2.35
C GLY A 45 -20.82 14.12 2.43
N ASP A 46 -21.09 13.46 1.30
CA ASP A 46 -21.28 12.01 1.28
C ASP A 46 -19.94 11.29 1.32
N PRO A 47 -19.82 10.21 2.12
CA PRO A 47 -18.56 9.48 2.18
C PRO A 47 -18.28 8.74 0.87
N ILE A 48 -17.03 8.80 0.45
CA ILE A 48 -16.52 8.03 -0.68
C ILE A 48 -15.50 7.05 -0.13
N GLU A 49 -15.88 5.78 -0.05
CA GLU A 49 -14.99 4.75 0.44
C GLU A 49 -13.89 4.47 -0.58
N ASN A 50 -12.66 4.42 -0.09
CA ASN A 50 -11.50 4.13 -0.94
C ASN A 50 -10.44 3.41 -0.11
N ILE A 51 -10.53 2.09 -0.07
CA ILE A 51 -9.56 1.24 0.63
C ILE A 51 -8.60 0.68 -0.39
N VAL A 52 -7.34 1.04 -0.27
CA VAL A 52 -6.30 0.66 -1.23
C VAL A 52 -5.39 -0.39 -0.62
N PRO A 53 -5.37 -1.62 -1.17
CA PRO A 53 -4.39 -2.61 -0.76
C PRO A 53 -3.05 -2.30 -1.42
N ILE A 54 -2.01 -2.23 -0.59
CA ILE A 54 -0.65 -1.94 -1.07
C ILE A 54 0.22 -3.13 -0.71
N THR A 55 0.89 -3.70 -1.71
CA THR A 55 1.73 -4.88 -1.53
C THR A 55 3.19 -4.45 -1.37
N PHE A 56 3.79 -4.88 -0.25
CA PHE A 56 5.21 -4.67 0.02
C PHE A 56 5.92 -6.01 -0.07
N THR A 57 7.07 -6.04 -0.71
CA THR A 57 7.84 -7.26 -0.89
C THR A 57 9.27 -7.10 -0.44
N GLY A 58 9.88 -8.20 0.00
CA GLY A 58 11.28 -8.24 0.41
C GLY A 58 11.56 -7.29 1.55
N ARG A 59 12.61 -6.52 1.44
CA ARG A 59 13.01 -5.57 2.48
C ARG A 59 11.96 -4.48 2.72
N TYR A 60 11.13 -4.19 1.73
CA TYR A 60 10.09 -3.18 1.88
C TYR A 60 8.95 -3.64 2.78
N ALA A 61 8.81 -4.95 2.96
CA ALA A 61 7.82 -5.53 3.86
C ALA A 61 8.27 -5.50 5.32
N GLU A 62 9.53 -5.21 5.57
CA GLU A 62 10.08 -5.18 6.93
C GLU A 62 9.71 -3.89 7.63
N GLY A 63 9.44 -3.99 8.93
CA GLY A 63 9.21 -2.82 9.76
C GLY A 63 7.84 -2.19 9.65
N LEU A 64 6.93 -2.76 8.86
CA LEU A 64 5.59 -2.19 8.71
C LEU A 64 4.79 -2.24 10.01
N GLU A 65 5.06 -3.20 10.87
CA GLU A 65 4.39 -3.32 12.15
C GLU A 65 4.76 -2.21 13.13
N ALA A 66 5.76 -1.40 12.81
CA ALA A 66 6.12 -0.24 13.64
C ALA A 66 5.06 0.87 13.55
N PHE A 67 4.20 0.82 12.54
CA PHE A 67 3.14 1.81 12.36
C PHE A 67 1.84 1.28 12.97
N PRO A 68 1.31 1.92 14.03
CA PRO A 68 0.09 1.45 14.65
C PRO A 68 -1.12 1.55 13.73
N LYS A 69 -2.06 0.66 13.92
CA LYS A 69 -3.34 0.71 13.24
C LYS A 69 -4.02 2.06 13.52
N GLY A 70 -4.55 2.69 12.49
CA GLY A 70 -5.17 3.99 12.59
C GLY A 70 -4.23 5.16 12.35
N SER A 71 -2.91 4.92 12.26
CA SER A 71 -1.96 5.98 12.01
C SER A 71 -2.18 6.61 10.64
N GLU A 72 -2.01 7.91 10.57
CA GLU A 72 -2.01 8.62 9.31
C GLU A 72 -0.62 8.54 8.70
N VAL A 73 -0.53 8.04 7.48
CA VAL A 73 0.76 7.80 6.82
C VAL A 73 0.73 8.26 5.38
N LYS A 74 1.90 8.51 4.86
CA LYS A 74 2.14 8.73 3.44
C LYS A 74 2.92 7.53 2.92
N VAL A 75 2.44 6.94 1.84
CA VAL A 75 3.04 5.74 1.25
C VAL A 75 3.49 6.03 -0.16
N THR A 76 4.75 5.76 -0.44
CA THR A 76 5.27 5.82 -1.80
C THR A 76 4.94 4.52 -2.51
N VAL A 77 4.25 4.61 -3.64
CA VAL A 77 3.77 3.45 -4.38
C VAL A 77 4.04 3.59 -5.86
N THR A 78 4.08 2.45 -6.53
CA THR A 78 4.12 2.38 -7.98
C THR A 78 3.09 1.36 -8.45
N PRO A 79 2.22 1.71 -9.41
CA PRO A 79 1.29 0.74 -9.96
C PRO A 79 2.04 -0.26 -10.82
N LYS A 80 1.72 -1.53 -10.65
CA LYS A 80 2.24 -2.61 -11.49
C LYS A 80 1.08 -3.30 -12.18
N GLY A 81 0.99 -3.14 -13.49
CA GLY A 81 -0.02 -3.79 -14.29
C GLY A 81 0.29 -5.26 -14.51
N TRP A 82 -0.73 -6.07 -14.60
CA TRP A 82 -0.60 -7.48 -14.94
C TRP A 82 -1.71 -7.92 -15.88
N CYS A 83 -1.45 -8.99 -16.59
CA CYS A 83 -2.38 -9.59 -17.52
C CYS A 83 -2.42 -11.10 -17.29
N VAL A 84 -3.61 -11.65 -17.17
CA VAL A 84 -3.82 -13.08 -17.05
C VAL A 84 -4.73 -13.51 -18.20
N GLU A 85 -4.34 -14.59 -18.88
CA GLU A 85 -5.13 -15.16 -19.96
C GLU A 85 -5.68 -16.51 -19.53
N ARG A 86 -7.01 -16.66 -19.64
CA ARG A 86 -7.71 -17.91 -19.36
C ARG A 86 -8.75 -18.15 -20.44
N ASN A 87 -8.75 -19.35 -21.04
CA ASN A 87 -9.72 -19.75 -22.05
C ASN A 87 -9.88 -18.73 -23.18
N GLY A 88 -8.76 -18.10 -23.58
CA GLY A 88 -8.77 -17.10 -24.63
C GLY A 88 -9.18 -15.70 -24.18
N GLU A 89 -9.58 -15.53 -22.93
CA GLU A 89 -9.91 -14.22 -22.38
C GLU A 89 -8.73 -13.63 -21.63
N LYS A 90 -8.43 -12.37 -21.91
CA LYS A 90 -7.40 -11.62 -21.22
C LYS A 90 -8.01 -10.74 -20.16
N ARG A 91 -7.46 -10.80 -18.96
CA ARG A 91 -7.84 -9.93 -17.86
C ARG A 91 -6.65 -9.11 -17.44
N TYR A 92 -6.89 -7.84 -17.24
CA TYR A 92 -5.87 -6.88 -16.82
C TYR A 92 -6.18 -6.38 -15.43
N GLY A 93 -5.14 -6.15 -14.66
CA GLY A 93 -5.30 -5.59 -13.34
C GLY A 93 -4.09 -4.79 -12.95
N VAL A 94 -4.15 -4.21 -11.76
CA VAL A 94 -3.09 -3.39 -11.20
C VAL A 94 -2.87 -3.76 -9.75
N THR A 95 -1.60 -3.95 -9.39
CA THR A 95 -1.18 -4.07 -7.99
C THR A 95 -0.41 -2.82 -7.62
N MET A 96 -0.77 -2.21 -6.50
CA MET A 96 0.00 -1.09 -5.97
C MET A 96 1.17 -1.64 -5.17
N ARG A 97 2.38 -1.37 -5.66
CA ARG A 97 3.63 -1.81 -5.01
C ARG A 97 4.13 -0.70 -4.11
N GLY A 98 4.34 -1.01 -2.83
CA GLY A 98 4.81 -0.05 -1.84
C GLY A 98 6.32 -0.09 -1.67
N PHE A 99 6.93 1.07 -1.46
CA PHE A 99 8.37 1.20 -1.28
C PHE A 99 8.75 1.93 -0.01
N ASN A 100 7.91 2.80 0.50
CA ASN A 100 8.22 3.56 1.70
C ASN A 100 6.94 4.00 2.39
N VAL A 101 6.95 3.96 3.72
CA VAL A 101 5.87 4.45 4.56
C VAL A 101 6.44 5.48 5.52
N SER A 102 5.84 6.65 5.57
CA SER A 102 6.22 7.71 6.47
C SER A 102 5.04 8.13 7.32
N LEU A 103 5.26 8.23 8.62
CA LEU A 103 4.24 8.70 9.53
C LEU A 103 4.03 10.20 9.32
N ILE A 104 2.77 10.60 9.18
CA ILE A 104 2.44 12.01 9.12
C ILE A 104 2.26 12.50 10.54
N THR A 105 3.15 13.41 10.96
CA THR A 105 3.08 14.00 12.28
C THR A 105 2.54 15.41 12.18
N HIS A 106 1.54 15.69 12.99
CA HIS A 106 0.98 17.02 13.10
C HIS A 106 1.48 17.64 14.39
N SER A 107 2.40 18.61 14.29
CA SER A 107 2.82 19.33 15.47
C SER A 107 1.69 20.25 15.94
N THR A 108 1.68 20.55 17.24
CA THR A 108 0.68 21.45 17.81
C THR A 108 0.70 22.80 17.13
N ALA A 109 1.88 23.31 16.81
CA ALA A 109 2.00 24.60 16.14
C ALA A 109 1.36 24.58 14.75
N GLN A 110 1.57 23.52 14.00
CA GLN A 110 0.98 23.38 12.68
C GLN A 110 -0.53 23.25 12.76
N GLN A 111 -1.02 22.52 13.76
CA GLN A 111 -2.45 22.34 13.95
C GLN A 111 -3.15 23.65 14.24
N ASN A 112 -2.48 24.54 14.96
CA ASN A 112 -3.05 25.82 15.34
C ASN A 112 -2.98 26.87 14.25
N ASN A 113 -2.04 26.75 13.33
CA ASN A 113 -1.71 27.82 12.40
C ASN A 113 -2.17 27.54 10.98
N ALA A 114 -2.40 26.31 10.61
CA ALA A 114 -2.65 25.98 9.22
C ALA A 114 -3.94 25.21 9.06
N PRO A 115 -4.91 25.76 8.30
CA PRO A 115 -6.02 24.96 7.83
C PRO A 115 -5.48 23.82 6.97
N ARG A 116 -6.19 22.73 6.99
CA ARG A 116 -5.77 21.55 6.26
C ARG A 116 -6.77 21.18 5.22
N TYR A 117 -6.31 21.07 4.04
CA TYR A 117 -7.14 20.75 2.88
C TYR A 117 -6.48 19.81 1.96
#